data_dc9eadde246033acae5445e2d45df1f6
#
_entry.id   dc9eadde246033acae5445e2d45df1f6
#
_cell.length_a   1.000
_cell.length_b   1.000
_cell.length_c   1.000
_cell.angle_alpha   90.00
_cell.angle_beta   90.00
_cell.angle_gamma   90.00
#
_symmetry.space_group_name_H-M   'P 1'
#
loop_
_entity.id
_entity.type
_entity.pdbx_description
1 polymer ?
#
loop_
_entity_poly.entity_id
_entity_poly.type
_entity_poly.pdbx_seq_one_letter_code
_entity_poly.pdbx_strand_id
1 'polypeptide(L)'
;KQDITHDQKFELIYDSLSEITDDIIKRFADTIYEIAESKHLGDIFTLIASLLPSLFFSVPFFTSLKYTYNSHSLVNELERQCSKPKKLEDKKVLWFTDTLYDLNGVSVTLQKIAEIANGENLQIHVVTIGVDENVEMDNVINLPVVEEFTLPYYRKYSIKIPSLLKSIKIIDEFNPDNIIISTPATSGLLGFLAGKLMNIKTTGIYHTDFRSQSFHITGDEQLSNTVETYINWFYSQLDEIRVPTNEYIDLLADRGLNRKRVKLFKRGIDPKLFSPDKADFAYFQKKYDIPEGVNLVYTGRISRD
;
A
#
# COMPACT_ATOMS: atom_id res chain seq x y z
N LYS A 1 -14.00 28.20 -33.46
CA LYS A 1 -13.39 26.88 -33.13
C LYS A 1 -12.00 27.22 -32.65
N GLN A 2 -11.75 27.10 -31.32
CA GLN A 2 -10.39 27.16 -30.78
C GLN A 2 -9.65 25.94 -31.29
N ASP A 3 -8.51 26.14 -31.94
CA ASP A 3 -7.59 25.04 -32.30
C ASP A 3 -7.00 24.47 -31.03
N ILE A 4 -7.52 23.35 -30.58
CA ILE A 4 -7.05 22.60 -29.41
C ILE A 4 -5.77 21.88 -29.81
N THR A 5 -4.68 22.06 -29.05
CA THR A 5 -3.40 21.39 -29.27
C THR A 5 -3.50 19.88 -29.12
N HIS A 6 -2.53 19.11 -29.61
CA HIS A 6 -2.50 17.65 -29.45
C HIS A 6 -2.48 17.25 -27.96
N ASP A 7 -1.71 17.94 -27.13
CA ASP A 7 -1.62 17.69 -25.69
C ASP A 7 -2.97 17.94 -25.00
N GLN A 8 -3.64 19.04 -25.32
CA GLN A 8 -4.98 19.33 -24.81
C GLN A 8 -6.02 18.27 -25.22
N LYS A 9 -5.93 17.74 -26.43
CA LYS A 9 -6.80 16.64 -26.87
C LYS A 9 -6.51 15.37 -26.08
N PHE A 10 -5.25 15.07 -25.87
CA PHE A 10 -4.85 13.91 -25.07
C PHE A 10 -5.37 14.00 -23.64
N GLU A 11 -5.19 15.14 -22.98
CA GLU A 11 -5.70 15.39 -21.62
C GLU A 11 -7.23 15.21 -21.56
N LEU A 12 -7.99 15.78 -22.49
CA LEU A 12 -9.44 15.63 -22.53
C LEU A 12 -9.88 14.17 -22.69
N ILE A 13 -9.18 13.41 -23.55
CA ILE A 13 -9.46 11.98 -23.73
C ILE A 13 -9.12 11.21 -22.44
N TYR A 14 -7.98 11.52 -21.84
CA TYR A 14 -7.53 10.87 -20.60
C TYR A 14 -8.51 11.11 -19.45
N ASP A 15 -8.96 12.34 -19.26
CA ASP A 15 -9.93 12.71 -18.22
C ASP A 15 -11.28 12.00 -18.45
N SER A 16 -11.78 11.98 -19.70
CA SER A 16 -13.01 11.26 -20.02
C SER A 16 -12.91 9.75 -19.77
N LEU A 17 -11.77 9.14 -20.12
CA LEU A 17 -11.52 7.72 -19.84
C LEU A 17 -11.39 7.46 -18.34
N SER A 18 -10.82 8.40 -17.60
CA SER A 18 -10.73 8.31 -16.14
C SER A 18 -12.11 8.30 -15.50
N GLU A 19 -13.01 9.19 -15.92
CA GLU A 19 -14.39 9.24 -15.43
C GLU A 19 -15.15 7.96 -15.74
N ILE A 20 -15.06 7.44 -16.97
CA ILE A 20 -15.69 6.17 -17.34
C ILE A 20 -15.14 5.02 -16.51
N THR A 21 -13.83 4.98 -16.29
CA THR A 21 -13.18 3.93 -15.49
C THR A 21 -13.62 4.02 -14.04
N ASP A 22 -13.69 5.22 -13.48
CA ASP A 22 -14.15 5.47 -12.11
C ASP A 22 -15.61 5.03 -11.95
N ASP A 23 -16.50 5.32 -12.89
CA ASP A 23 -17.90 4.87 -12.87
C ASP A 23 -18.03 3.34 -12.90
N ILE A 24 -17.21 2.66 -13.71
CA ILE A 24 -17.18 1.20 -13.77
C ILE A 24 -16.71 0.62 -12.43
N ILE A 25 -15.64 1.15 -11.88
CA ILE A 25 -15.08 0.72 -10.57
C ILE A 25 -16.12 0.93 -9.46
N LYS A 26 -16.79 2.07 -9.45
CA LYS A 26 -17.83 2.39 -8.47
C LYS A 26 -18.98 1.36 -8.52
N ARG A 27 -19.57 1.14 -9.67
CA ARG A 27 -20.65 0.12 -9.84
C ARG A 27 -20.21 -1.27 -9.39
N PHE A 28 -18.96 -1.61 -9.64
CA PHE A 28 -18.40 -2.87 -9.21
C PHE A 28 -18.26 -2.96 -7.68
N ALA A 29 -17.77 -1.90 -7.04
CA ALA A 29 -17.64 -1.81 -5.60
C ALA A 29 -19.03 -1.91 -4.91
N ASP A 30 -20.02 -1.19 -5.43
CA ASP A 30 -21.41 -1.25 -4.94
C ASP A 30 -21.95 -2.69 -5.00
N THR A 31 -21.74 -3.38 -6.13
CA THR A 31 -22.22 -4.76 -6.28
C THR A 31 -21.49 -5.74 -5.38
N ILE A 32 -20.17 -5.60 -5.17
CA ILE A 32 -19.43 -6.41 -4.18
C ILE A 32 -20.00 -6.21 -2.79
N TYR A 33 -20.28 -4.97 -2.42
CA TYR A 33 -20.82 -4.63 -1.12
C TYR A 33 -22.20 -5.31 -0.90
N GLU A 34 -23.10 -5.22 -1.88
CA GLU A 34 -24.43 -5.87 -1.85
C GLU A 34 -24.31 -7.40 -1.69
N ILE A 35 -23.39 -8.04 -2.42
CA ILE A 35 -23.14 -9.49 -2.31
C ILE A 35 -22.58 -9.84 -0.94
N ALA A 36 -21.63 -9.04 -0.42
CA ALA A 36 -21.05 -9.27 0.90
C ALA A 36 -22.10 -9.16 2.03
N GLU A 37 -23.07 -8.25 1.91
CA GLU A 37 -24.20 -8.16 2.83
C GLU A 37 -25.17 -9.34 2.71
N SER A 38 -25.41 -9.85 1.50
CA SER A 38 -26.35 -10.96 1.25
C SER A 38 -25.85 -12.33 1.74
N LYS A 39 -24.56 -12.45 2.08
CA LYS A 39 -23.87 -13.69 2.46
C LYS A 39 -23.86 -14.79 1.39
N HIS A 40 -24.19 -14.47 0.15
CA HIS A 40 -24.15 -15.40 -0.97
C HIS A 40 -22.79 -15.30 -1.70
N LEU A 41 -21.73 -15.84 -1.09
CA LEU A 41 -20.39 -15.80 -1.66
C LEU A 41 -20.27 -16.43 -3.06
N GLY A 42 -21.20 -17.31 -3.44
CA GLY A 42 -21.27 -17.87 -4.80
C GLY A 42 -21.52 -16.83 -5.88
N ASP A 43 -22.18 -15.72 -5.53
CA ASP A 43 -22.50 -14.65 -6.49
C ASP A 43 -21.28 -13.80 -6.83
N ILE A 44 -20.22 -13.85 -6.00
CA ILE A 44 -18.93 -13.17 -6.28
C ILE A 44 -18.32 -13.71 -7.58
N PHE A 45 -18.40 -15.02 -7.83
CA PHE A 45 -17.89 -15.60 -9.08
C PHE A 45 -18.70 -15.14 -10.28
N THR A 46 -20.01 -15.01 -10.15
CA THR A 46 -20.89 -14.48 -11.18
C THR A 46 -20.58 -13.02 -11.47
N LEU A 47 -20.29 -12.22 -10.43
CA LEU A 47 -19.88 -10.85 -10.57
C LEU A 47 -18.52 -10.72 -11.28
N ILE A 48 -17.51 -11.48 -10.86
CA ILE A 48 -16.20 -11.49 -11.53
C ILE A 48 -16.36 -11.88 -13.00
N ALA A 49 -17.20 -12.87 -13.29
CA ALA A 49 -17.48 -13.29 -14.66
C ALA A 49 -18.19 -12.18 -15.49
N SER A 50 -19.09 -11.40 -14.87
CA SER A 50 -19.77 -10.28 -15.52
C SER A 50 -18.86 -9.10 -15.84
N LEU A 51 -17.73 -8.97 -15.14
CA LEU A 51 -16.70 -7.94 -15.39
C LEU A 51 -15.74 -8.30 -16.51
N LEU A 52 -15.56 -9.58 -16.82
CA LEU A 52 -14.61 -9.99 -17.87
C LEU A 52 -14.82 -9.26 -19.19
N PRO A 53 -16.06 -9.02 -19.70
CA PRO A 53 -16.27 -8.21 -20.91
C PRO A 53 -15.80 -6.76 -20.75
N SER A 54 -16.03 -6.13 -19.59
CA SER A 54 -15.58 -4.75 -19.32
C SER A 54 -14.07 -4.64 -19.26
N LEU A 55 -13.40 -5.62 -18.65
CA LEU A 55 -11.94 -5.73 -18.64
C LEU A 55 -11.40 -5.92 -20.06
N PHE A 56 -12.11 -6.67 -20.91
CA PHE A 56 -11.70 -6.89 -22.31
C PHE A 56 -11.66 -5.57 -23.10
N PHE A 57 -12.60 -4.65 -22.88
CA PHE A 57 -12.58 -3.33 -23.49
C PHE A 57 -11.43 -2.45 -23.00
N SER A 58 -10.97 -2.65 -21.77
CA SER A 58 -9.84 -1.88 -21.21
C SER A 58 -8.47 -2.41 -21.64
N VAL A 59 -8.37 -3.66 -22.12
CA VAL A 59 -7.10 -4.27 -22.56
C VAL A 59 -6.33 -3.45 -23.61
N PRO A 60 -6.95 -2.94 -24.71
CA PRO A 60 -6.23 -2.13 -25.68
C PRO A 60 -5.68 -0.84 -25.06
N PHE A 61 -6.43 -0.25 -24.14
CA PHE A 61 -6.00 0.96 -23.42
C PHE A 61 -4.79 0.67 -22.52
N PHE A 62 -4.85 -0.36 -21.68
CA PHE A 62 -3.71 -0.77 -20.84
C PHE A 62 -2.51 -1.22 -21.68
N THR A 63 -2.74 -1.84 -22.83
CA THR A 63 -1.67 -2.21 -23.75
C THR A 63 -0.99 -0.96 -24.32
N SER A 64 -1.76 0.05 -24.72
CA SER A 64 -1.22 1.32 -25.23
C SER A 64 -0.44 2.06 -24.13
N LEU A 65 -0.97 2.15 -22.91
CA LEU A 65 -0.25 2.69 -21.76
C LEU A 65 1.06 1.96 -21.53
N LYS A 66 1.04 0.62 -21.53
CA LYS A 66 2.26 -0.17 -21.34
C LYS A 66 3.30 0.11 -22.43
N TYR A 67 2.92 0.29 -23.68
CA TYR A 67 3.84 0.67 -24.75
C TYR A 67 4.41 2.07 -24.53
N THR A 68 3.60 3.01 -24.11
CA THR A 68 4.05 4.38 -23.77
C THR A 68 5.05 4.34 -22.62
N TYR A 69 4.74 3.65 -21.53
CA TYR A 69 5.65 3.54 -20.37
C TYR A 69 6.89 2.69 -20.64
N ASN A 70 6.83 1.69 -21.52
CA ASN A 70 8.04 0.97 -21.94
C ASN A 70 9.04 1.87 -22.67
N SER A 71 8.57 2.88 -23.40
CA SER A 71 9.45 3.88 -24.01
C SER A 71 10.16 4.72 -22.95
N HIS A 72 9.45 5.11 -21.88
CA HIS A 72 10.05 5.77 -20.72
C HIS A 72 11.05 4.85 -20.00
N SER A 73 10.75 3.56 -19.83
CA SER A 73 11.67 2.63 -19.20
C SER A 73 12.95 2.43 -20.04
N LEU A 74 12.85 2.45 -21.36
CA LEU A 74 14.02 2.42 -22.24
C LEU A 74 14.90 3.66 -22.07
N VAL A 75 14.29 4.84 -22.03
CA VAL A 75 15.01 6.10 -21.79
C VAL A 75 15.71 6.07 -20.42
N ASN A 76 14.98 5.66 -19.38
CA ASN A 76 15.54 5.53 -18.03
C ASN A 76 16.67 4.49 -17.96
N GLU A 77 16.60 3.41 -18.75
CA GLU A 77 17.68 2.40 -18.83
C GLU A 77 18.90 2.96 -19.57
N LEU A 78 18.70 3.69 -20.65
CA LEU A 78 19.77 4.39 -21.37
C LEU A 78 20.43 5.45 -20.47
N GLU A 79 19.64 6.21 -19.72
CA GLU A 79 20.16 7.15 -18.72
C GLU A 79 21.00 6.44 -17.65
N ARG A 80 20.55 5.29 -17.14
CA ARG A 80 21.34 4.50 -16.19
C ARG A 80 22.66 3.99 -16.76
N GLN A 81 22.69 3.64 -18.04
CA GLN A 81 23.92 3.17 -18.70
C GLN A 81 24.89 4.32 -19.01
N CYS A 82 24.36 5.51 -19.29
CA CYS A 82 25.15 6.69 -19.67
C CYS A 82 25.50 7.59 -18.46
N SER A 83 24.75 7.49 -17.36
CA SER A 83 24.92 8.32 -16.16
C SER A 83 25.58 7.53 -15.02
N LYS A 84 26.21 8.25 -14.08
CA LYS A 84 26.65 7.63 -12.83
C LYS A 84 25.45 7.13 -12.05
N PRO A 85 25.57 5.99 -11.31
CA PRO A 85 24.48 5.49 -10.46
C PRO A 85 23.98 6.61 -9.55
N LYS A 86 22.66 6.83 -9.52
CA LYS A 86 22.04 7.78 -8.59
C LYS A 86 22.46 7.43 -7.17
N LYS A 87 22.86 8.41 -6.39
CA LYS A 87 23.07 8.25 -4.96
C LYS A 87 21.73 7.93 -4.28
N LEU A 88 21.77 7.36 -3.08
CA LEU A 88 20.55 7.02 -2.34
C LEU A 88 19.66 8.25 -2.08
N GLU A 89 20.29 9.38 -1.81
CA GLU A 89 19.66 10.68 -1.57
C GLU A 89 18.92 11.24 -2.80
N ASP A 90 19.35 10.85 -4.02
CA ASP A 90 18.74 11.31 -5.28
C ASP A 90 17.62 10.38 -5.79
N LYS A 91 17.39 9.25 -5.11
CA LYS A 91 16.38 8.29 -5.53
C LYS A 91 14.99 8.73 -5.13
N LYS A 92 14.09 8.71 -6.12
CA LYS A 92 12.67 8.93 -5.91
C LYS A 92 11.97 7.64 -5.51
N VAL A 93 11.33 7.64 -4.36
CA VAL A 93 10.65 6.47 -3.81
C VAL A 93 9.21 6.82 -3.50
N LEU A 94 8.27 6.00 -3.97
CA LEU A 94 6.88 6.01 -3.53
C LEU A 94 6.62 4.85 -2.58
N TRP A 95 6.07 5.15 -1.41
CA TRP A 95 5.79 4.16 -0.38
C TRP A 95 4.29 4.08 -0.10
N PHE A 96 3.65 3.03 -0.62
CA PHE A 96 2.20 2.82 -0.58
C PHE A 96 1.74 2.20 0.74
N THR A 97 0.68 2.78 1.31
CA THR A 97 0.02 2.27 2.52
C THR A 97 -1.45 2.69 2.56
N ASP A 98 -2.31 1.81 3.05
CA ASP A 98 -3.73 2.10 3.29
C ASP A 98 -3.98 2.61 4.72
N THR A 99 -2.97 2.55 5.60
CA THR A 99 -3.16 2.72 7.05
C THR A 99 -2.26 3.81 7.65
N LEU A 100 -1.99 4.90 6.90
CA LEU A 100 -1.03 5.92 7.34
C LEU A 100 -1.41 6.59 8.68
N TYR A 101 -2.69 6.75 8.95
CA TYR A 101 -3.19 7.42 10.16
C TYR A 101 -3.91 6.50 11.13
N ASP A 102 -3.85 5.20 10.91
CA ASP A 102 -4.39 4.22 11.83
C ASP A 102 -3.55 4.10 13.09
N LEU A 103 -4.19 3.72 14.19
CA LEU A 103 -3.50 3.47 15.45
C LEU A 103 -2.80 2.10 15.43
N ASN A 104 -1.69 2.01 14.72
CA ASN A 104 -0.88 0.79 14.62
C ASN A 104 0.61 1.09 14.41
N GLY A 105 1.47 0.09 14.63
CA GLY A 105 2.92 0.25 14.54
C GLY A 105 3.45 0.51 13.12
N VAL A 106 2.71 0.13 12.07
CA VAL A 106 3.07 0.42 10.67
C VAL A 106 2.89 1.91 10.41
N SER A 107 1.73 2.45 10.79
CA SER A 107 1.40 3.86 10.68
C SER A 107 2.46 4.75 11.37
N VAL A 108 2.77 4.47 12.64
CA VAL A 108 3.80 5.22 13.38
C VAL A 108 5.17 5.16 12.68
N THR A 109 5.53 4.00 12.13
CA THR A 109 6.79 3.85 11.38
C THR A 109 6.80 4.70 10.12
N LEU A 110 5.69 4.71 9.35
CA LEU A 110 5.61 5.44 8.09
C LEU A 110 5.55 6.95 8.30
N GLN A 111 4.80 7.41 9.30
CA GLN A 111 4.80 8.83 9.69
C GLN A 111 6.22 9.29 10.07
N LYS A 112 6.95 8.48 10.85
CA LYS A 112 8.32 8.80 11.21
C LYS A 112 9.28 8.81 10.01
N ILE A 113 9.10 7.89 9.05
CA ILE A 113 9.87 7.89 7.79
C ILE A 113 9.55 9.15 6.99
N ALA A 114 8.28 9.55 6.89
CA ALA A 114 7.86 10.77 6.21
C ALA A 114 8.49 12.01 6.86
N GLU A 115 8.45 12.14 8.20
CA GLU A 115 9.09 13.23 8.93
C GLU A 115 10.60 13.29 8.67
N ILE A 116 11.31 12.16 8.75
CA ILE A 116 12.75 12.09 8.50
C ILE A 116 13.07 12.45 7.05
N ALA A 117 12.30 11.91 6.10
CA ALA A 117 12.50 12.18 4.67
C ALA A 117 12.33 13.67 4.36
N ASN A 118 11.32 14.31 4.95
CA ASN A 118 11.10 15.76 4.82
C ASN A 118 12.25 16.56 5.45
N GLY A 119 12.65 16.20 6.68
CA GLY A 119 13.75 16.87 7.39
C GLY A 119 15.12 16.74 6.72
N GLU A 120 15.40 15.63 6.05
CA GLU A 120 16.64 15.33 5.34
C GLU A 120 16.54 15.65 3.84
N ASN A 121 15.43 16.21 3.38
CA ASN A 121 15.15 16.53 1.98
C ASN A 121 15.33 15.33 1.03
N LEU A 122 14.92 14.13 1.49
CA LEU A 122 14.93 12.91 0.69
C LEU A 122 13.68 12.83 -0.19
N GLN A 123 13.83 12.32 -1.41
CA GLN A 123 12.71 12.15 -2.35
C GLN A 123 11.90 10.87 -2.05
N ILE A 124 11.48 10.72 -0.79
CA ILE A 124 10.63 9.60 -0.33
C ILE A 124 9.26 10.17 0.00
N HIS A 125 8.24 9.76 -0.77
CA HIS A 125 6.87 10.18 -0.56
C HIS A 125 6.01 8.99 -0.13
N VAL A 126 5.21 9.18 0.90
CA VAL A 126 4.22 8.19 1.33
C VAL A 126 2.94 8.41 0.54
N VAL A 127 2.44 7.35 -0.08
CA VAL A 127 1.22 7.36 -0.88
C VAL A 127 0.11 6.70 -0.10
N THR A 128 -0.98 7.42 0.09
CA THR A 128 -2.19 6.95 0.78
C THR A 128 -3.45 7.31 0.00
N ILE A 129 -4.62 6.89 0.46
CA ILE A 129 -5.89 7.07 -0.25
C ILE A 129 -6.88 7.76 0.69
N GLY A 130 -7.48 8.87 0.23
CA GLY A 130 -8.64 9.49 0.87
C GLY A 130 -8.43 9.86 2.32
N VAL A 131 -7.34 10.49 2.64
CA VAL A 131 -7.09 11.09 3.96
C VAL A 131 -7.68 12.49 3.99
N ASP A 132 -8.22 12.90 5.14
CA ASP A 132 -8.75 14.25 5.32
C ASP A 132 -7.70 15.31 5.00
N GLU A 133 -8.12 16.37 4.30
CA GLU A 133 -7.27 17.45 3.75
C GLU A 133 -6.44 18.21 4.79
N ASN A 134 -6.70 18.00 6.08
CA ASN A 134 -6.03 18.70 7.18
C ASN A 134 -4.67 18.10 7.58
N VAL A 135 -4.15 17.12 6.84
CA VAL A 135 -2.87 16.50 7.16
C VAL A 135 -1.78 17.08 6.27
N GLU A 136 -1.18 18.15 6.75
CA GLU A 136 -0.07 18.86 6.11
C GLU A 136 1.26 18.11 6.34
N MET A 137 1.57 17.18 5.45
CA MET A 137 2.94 16.67 5.26
C MET A 137 3.30 16.80 3.79
N ASP A 138 4.31 17.60 3.47
CA ASP A 138 4.72 17.93 2.10
C ASP A 138 5.08 16.70 1.25
N ASN A 139 5.48 15.61 1.89
CA ASN A 139 5.86 14.36 1.24
C ASN A 139 4.81 13.24 1.40
N VAL A 140 3.55 13.58 1.59
CA VAL A 140 2.42 12.65 1.53
C VAL A 140 1.59 12.93 0.29
N ILE A 141 1.42 11.91 -0.56
CA ILE A 141 0.56 11.96 -1.73
C ILE A 141 -0.75 11.29 -1.37
N ASN A 142 -1.82 12.07 -1.35
CA ASN A 142 -3.18 11.58 -1.11
C ASN A 142 -3.88 11.33 -2.44
N LEU A 143 -4.13 10.06 -2.76
CA LEU A 143 -4.77 9.67 -4.01
C LEU A 143 -6.29 9.91 -3.97
N PRO A 144 -6.90 10.31 -5.10
CA PRO A 144 -8.33 10.55 -5.18
C PRO A 144 -9.12 9.25 -5.00
N VAL A 145 -10.19 9.33 -4.18
CA VAL A 145 -11.11 8.21 -3.89
C VAL A 145 -12.26 8.19 -4.89
N VAL A 146 -12.61 7.02 -5.38
CA VAL A 146 -13.82 6.77 -6.17
C VAL A 146 -14.95 6.27 -5.29
N GLU A 147 -14.65 5.34 -4.37
CA GLU A 147 -15.64 4.74 -3.48
C GLU A 147 -14.98 4.35 -2.14
N GLU A 148 -15.78 4.38 -1.09
CA GLU A 148 -15.38 3.97 0.25
C GLU A 148 -16.47 3.12 0.90
N PHE A 149 -16.11 1.97 1.45
CA PHE A 149 -17.03 1.10 2.18
C PHE A 149 -16.38 0.44 3.38
N THR A 150 -17.19 0.15 4.39
CA THR A 150 -16.74 -0.53 5.61
C THR A 150 -17.01 -2.03 5.53
N LEU A 151 -16.06 -2.84 6.00
CA LEU A 151 -16.25 -4.28 6.05
C LEU A 151 -17.29 -4.66 7.12
N PRO A 152 -18.28 -5.52 6.82
CA PRO A 152 -19.31 -5.94 7.78
C PRO A 152 -18.75 -6.54 9.06
N TYR A 153 -17.63 -7.28 8.97
CA TYR A 153 -16.96 -7.97 10.07
C TYR A 153 -15.90 -7.13 10.79
N TYR A 154 -15.45 -6.04 10.17
CA TYR A 154 -14.41 -5.17 10.73
C TYR A 154 -14.72 -3.68 10.48
N ARG A 155 -15.76 -3.20 11.18
CA ARG A 155 -16.32 -1.84 11.00
C ARG A 155 -15.37 -0.67 11.28
N LYS A 156 -14.23 -0.93 11.90
CA LYS A 156 -13.19 0.08 12.16
C LYS A 156 -12.29 0.34 10.96
N TYR A 157 -12.37 -0.50 9.94
CA TYR A 157 -11.56 -0.38 8.74
C TYR A 157 -12.42 -0.13 7.53
N SER A 158 -12.21 0.99 6.86
CA SER A 158 -12.84 1.29 5.58
C SER A 158 -11.88 0.95 4.45
N ILE A 159 -12.41 0.30 3.43
CA ILE A 159 -11.71 0.06 2.18
C ILE A 159 -12.00 1.25 1.27
N LYS A 160 -10.95 1.96 0.88
CA LYS A 160 -11.02 3.09 -0.04
C LYS A 160 -10.48 2.65 -1.39
N ILE A 161 -11.25 2.86 -2.43
CA ILE A 161 -10.87 2.51 -3.80
C ILE A 161 -10.40 3.77 -4.51
N PRO A 162 -9.14 3.82 -4.95
CA PRO A 162 -8.61 4.99 -5.64
C PRO A 162 -9.10 5.08 -7.09
N SER A 163 -9.17 6.31 -7.62
CA SER A 163 -9.30 6.53 -9.06
C SER A 163 -8.06 5.97 -9.77
N LEU A 164 -8.28 4.94 -10.59
CA LEU A 164 -7.18 4.16 -11.17
C LEU A 164 -6.31 5.02 -12.09
N LEU A 165 -6.90 5.65 -13.09
CA LEU A 165 -6.13 6.38 -14.10
C LEU A 165 -5.54 7.67 -13.55
N LYS A 166 -6.31 8.44 -12.76
CA LYS A 166 -5.78 9.65 -12.10
C LYS A 166 -4.59 9.32 -11.20
N SER A 167 -4.67 8.20 -10.47
CA SER A 167 -3.56 7.75 -9.62
C SER A 167 -2.33 7.31 -10.42
N ILE A 168 -2.53 6.59 -11.55
CA ILE A 168 -1.43 6.22 -12.46
C ILE A 168 -0.75 7.47 -13.02
N LYS A 169 -1.51 8.52 -13.40
CA LYS A 169 -0.96 9.79 -13.86
C LYS A 169 -0.09 10.46 -12.79
N ILE A 170 -0.58 10.53 -11.55
CA ILE A 170 0.19 11.10 -10.41
C ILE A 170 1.50 10.34 -10.20
N ILE A 171 1.47 9.00 -10.28
CA ILE A 171 2.66 8.16 -10.12
C ILE A 171 3.65 8.40 -11.26
N ASP A 172 3.17 8.50 -12.50
CA ASP A 172 3.98 8.77 -13.69
C ASP A 172 4.66 10.14 -13.62
N GLU A 173 3.93 11.18 -13.27
CA GLU A 173 4.45 12.54 -13.10
C GLU A 173 5.53 12.62 -12.01
N PHE A 174 5.40 11.84 -10.94
CA PHE A 174 6.43 11.73 -9.91
C PHE A 174 7.68 11.02 -10.44
N ASN A 175 7.52 10.05 -11.35
CA ASN A 175 8.59 9.24 -11.97
C ASN A 175 9.49 8.55 -10.93
N PRO A 176 8.98 7.58 -10.14
CA PRO A 176 9.73 6.94 -9.06
C PRO A 176 10.79 5.96 -9.59
N ASP A 177 11.92 5.89 -8.90
CA ASP A 177 12.96 4.86 -9.12
C ASP A 177 12.60 3.53 -8.44
N ASN A 178 11.76 3.57 -7.39
CA ASN A 178 11.33 2.39 -6.64
C ASN A 178 9.95 2.59 -6.02
N ILE A 179 9.18 1.53 -5.96
CA ILE A 179 7.88 1.46 -5.28
C ILE A 179 8.01 0.52 -4.10
N ILE A 180 7.64 1.01 -2.90
CA ILE A 180 7.56 0.21 -1.69
C ILE A 180 6.09 0.05 -1.30
N ILE A 181 5.68 -1.14 -0.88
CA ILE A 181 4.30 -1.47 -0.54
C ILE A 181 4.26 -2.06 0.87
N SER A 182 3.59 -1.37 1.80
CA SER A 182 3.42 -1.83 3.18
C SER A 182 2.16 -2.67 3.40
N THR A 183 1.09 -2.41 2.64
CA THR A 183 -0.18 -3.12 2.80
C THR A 183 -0.62 -3.72 1.46
N PRO A 184 -0.98 -5.00 1.41
CA PRO A 184 -1.48 -5.66 0.20
C PRO A 184 -2.98 -5.42 0.00
N ALA A 185 -3.43 -4.17 0.22
CA ALA A 185 -4.80 -3.73 0.02
C ALA A 185 -4.90 -2.84 -1.24
N THR A 186 -5.84 -1.92 -1.31
CA THR A 186 -6.15 -1.16 -2.53
C THR A 186 -5.00 -0.27 -2.99
N SER A 187 -4.32 0.43 -2.06
CA SER A 187 -3.13 1.21 -2.40
C SER A 187 -1.97 0.33 -2.86
N GLY A 188 -1.77 -0.80 -2.18
CA GLY A 188 -0.72 -1.75 -2.53
C GLY A 188 -0.94 -2.41 -3.89
N LEU A 189 -2.17 -2.77 -4.23
CA LEU A 189 -2.53 -3.28 -5.56
C LEU A 189 -2.27 -2.24 -6.65
N LEU A 190 -2.58 -0.97 -6.38
CA LEU A 190 -2.29 0.12 -7.28
C LEU A 190 -0.78 0.31 -7.48
N GLY A 191 0.00 0.32 -6.39
CA GLY A 191 1.46 0.39 -6.44
C GLY A 191 2.08 -0.79 -7.21
N PHE A 192 1.55 -2.00 -7.00
CA PHE A 192 1.94 -3.18 -7.76
C PHE A 192 1.64 -3.02 -9.26
N LEU A 193 0.42 -2.59 -9.60
CA LEU A 193 0.02 -2.37 -10.98
C LEU A 193 0.90 -1.31 -11.67
N ALA A 194 1.12 -0.17 -11.01
CA ALA A 194 2.00 0.88 -11.51
C ALA A 194 3.43 0.36 -11.75
N GLY A 195 3.98 -0.40 -10.79
CA GLY A 195 5.29 -1.03 -10.92
C GLY A 195 5.39 -1.93 -12.16
N LYS A 196 4.35 -2.73 -12.43
CA LYS A 196 4.31 -3.62 -13.62
C LYS A 196 4.12 -2.85 -14.92
N LEU A 197 3.25 -1.83 -14.94
CA LEU A 197 3.02 -1.02 -16.13
C LEU A 197 4.27 -0.22 -16.52
N MET A 198 4.90 0.43 -15.55
CA MET A 198 6.03 1.34 -15.76
C MET A 198 7.40 0.67 -15.67
N ASN A 199 7.44 -0.64 -15.44
CA ASN A 199 8.67 -1.43 -15.23
C ASN A 199 9.55 -0.87 -14.10
N ILE A 200 8.91 -0.48 -12.99
CA ILE A 200 9.57 0.03 -11.79
C ILE A 200 9.73 -1.10 -10.78
N LYS A 201 10.91 -1.17 -10.14
CA LYS A 201 11.17 -2.17 -9.10
C LYS A 201 10.19 -2.02 -7.94
N THR A 202 9.58 -3.15 -7.51
CA THR A 202 8.63 -3.22 -6.41
C THR A 202 9.21 -3.95 -5.21
N THR A 203 9.01 -3.38 -4.02
CA THR A 203 9.43 -3.98 -2.74
C THR A 203 8.25 -4.05 -1.80
N GLY A 204 7.86 -5.25 -1.38
CA GLY A 204 6.82 -5.43 -0.37
C GLY A 204 7.40 -5.51 1.03
N ILE A 205 6.72 -4.93 2.01
CA ILE A 205 7.09 -5.09 3.42
C ILE A 205 6.02 -5.94 4.11
N TYR A 206 6.42 -7.11 4.58
CA TYR A 206 5.54 -8.04 5.27
C TYR A 206 5.58 -7.75 6.77
N HIS A 207 4.60 -6.99 7.26
CA HIS A 207 4.53 -6.56 8.66
C HIS A 207 3.67 -7.46 9.53
N THR A 208 2.71 -8.16 8.94
CA THR A 208 1.60 -8.81 9.62
C THR A 208 1.38 -10.20 9.07
N ASP A 209 1.20 -11.19 9.93
CA ASP A 209 0.70 -12.51 9.51
C ASP A 209 -0.82 -12.42 9.31
N PHE A 210 -1.22 -12.05 8.10
CA PHE A 210 -2.62 -11.83 7.73
C PHE A 210 -3.50 -13.08 7.90
N ARG A 211 -2.94 -14.29 7.72
CA ARG A 211 -3.67 -15.54 7.96
C ARG A 211 -4.06 -15.66 9.42
N SER A 212 -3.09 -15.50 10.32
CA SER A 212 -3.33 -15.57 11.75
C SER A 212 -4.28 -14.47 12.21
N GLN A 213 -4.09 -13.24 11.72
CA GLN A 213 -4.95 -12.11 12.05
C GLN A 213 -6.39 -12.33 11.57
N SER A 214 -6.61 -12.78 10.34
CA SER A 214 -7.97 -13.04 9.83
C SER A 214 -8.68 -14.13 10.61
N PHE A 215 -7.95 -15.17 11.02
CA PHE A 215 -8.50 -16.23 11.87
C PHE A 215 -8.89 -15.71 13.26
N HIS A 216 -8.05 -14.89 13.91
CA HIS A 216 -8.37 -14.31 15.21
C HIS A 216 -9.58 -13.38 15.17
N ILE A 217 -9.77 -12.66 14.07
CA ILE A 217 -10.91 -11.73 13.91
C ILE A 217 -12.20 -12.49 13.65
N THR A 218 -12.18 -13.49 12.77
CA THR A 218 -13.40 -14.13 12.22
C THR A 218 -13.70 -15.49 12.82
N GLY A 219 -12.69 -16.22 13.29
CA GLY A 219 -12.78 -17.62 13.68
C GLY A 219 -13.00 -18.58 12.49
N ASP A 220 -12.89 -18.08 11.25
CA ASP A 220 -13.17 -18.83 10.04
C ASP A 220 -11.85 -19.26 9.38
N GLU A 221 -11.61 -20.58 9.37
CA GLU A 221 -10.41 -21.17 8.80
C GLU A 221 -10.39 -21.11 7.27
N GLN A 222 -11.55 -21.26 6.62
CA GLN A 222 -11.66 -21.20 5.16
C GLN A 222 -11.36 -19.80 4.65
N LEU A 223 -11.89 -18.78 5.30
CA LEU A 223 -11.58 -17.39 5.00
C LEU A 223 -10.08 -17.10 5.20
N SER A 224 -9.51 -17.59 6.30
CA SER A 224 -8.09 -17.39 6.61
C SER A 224 -7.16 -18.03 5.58
N ASN A 225 -7.51 -19.21 5.07
CA ASN A 225 -6.76 -19.86 4.00
C ASN A 225 -6.91 -19.11 2.66
N THR A 226 -8.07 -18.53 2.39
CA THR A 226 -8.29 -17.67 1.21
C THR A 226 -7.44 -16.40 1.29
N VAL A 227 -7.41 -15.77 2.45
CA VAL A 227 -6.53 -14.61 2.72
C VAL A 227 -5.06 -15.00 2.53
N GLU A 228 -4.61 -16.13 3.08
CA GLU A 228 -3.24 -16.60 2.89
C GLU A 228 -2.89 -16.81 1.42
N THR A 229 -3.78 -17.42 0.64
CA THR A 229 -3.60 -17.66 -0.79
C THR A 229 -3.42 -16.33 -1.54
N TYR A 230 -4.28 -15.34 -1.25
CA TYR A 230 -4.17 -14.00 -1.82
C TYR A 230 -2.86 -13.32 -1.44
N ILE A 231 -2.47 -13.35 -0.16
CA ILE A 231 -1.25 -12.74 0.36
C ILE A 231 -0.01 -13.36 -0.28
N ASN A 232 0.04 -14.69 -0.36
CA ASN A 232 1.15 -15.40 -0.99
C ASN A 232 1.25 -15.08 -2.48
N TRP A 233 0.12 -15.03 -3.19
CA TRP A 233 0.08 -14.60 -4.57
C TRP A 233 0.63 -13.17 -4.71
N PHE A 234 0.12 -12.22 -3.94
CA PHE A 234 0.52 -10.81 -4.00
C PHE A 234 2.03 -10.64 -3.81
N TYR A 235 2.58 -11.17 -2.72
CA TYR A 235 4.01 -11.03 -2.43
C TYR A 235 4.88 -11.80 -3.43
N SER A 236 4.40 -12.89 -4.02
CA SER A 236 5.13 -13.63 -5.06
C SER A 236 5.35 -12.81 -6.33
N GLN A 237 4.50 -11.80 -6.60
CA GLN A 237 4.58 -10.93 -7.77
C GLN A 237 5.62 -9.81 -7.63
N LEU A 238 6.06 -9.50 -6.40
CA LEU A 238 6.98 -8.41 -6.12
C LEU A 238 8.45 -8.83 -6.33
N ASP A 239 9.31 -7.85 -6.64
CA ASP A 239 10.73 -8.11 -6.92
C ASP A 239 11.52 -8.42 -5.65
N GLU A 240 11.15 -7.82 -4.53
CA GLU A 240 11.78 -8.01 -3.22
C GLU A 240 10.74 -7.98 -2.11
N ILE A 241 10.98 -8.75 -1.04
CA ILE A 241 10.14 -8.78 0.15
C ILE A 241 11.01 -8.47 1.36
N ARG A 242 10.55 -7.57 2.21
CA ARG A 242 11.21 -7.21 3.46
C ARG A 242 10.38 -7.69 4.65
N VAL A 243 11.02 -8.34 5.61
CA VAL A 243 10.40 -8.92 6.80
C VAL A 243 11.12 -8.47 8.07
N PRO A 244 10.41 -8.39 9.23
CA PRO A 244 11.00 -7.86 10.46
C PRO A 244 12.01 -8.82 11.10
N THR A 245 11.87 -10.13 10.95
CA THR A 245 12.70 -11.14 11.62
C THR A 245 13.08 -12.31 10.70
N ASN A 246 14.03 -13.12 11.12
CA ASN A 246 14.45 -14.32 10.38
C ASN A 246 13.35 -15.39 10.35
N GLU A 247 12.56 -15.51 11.41
CA GLU A 247 11.44 -16.45 11.49
C GLU A 247 10.41 -16.18 10.37
N TYR A 248 10.20 -14.91 10.00
CA TYR A 248 9.36 -14.56 8.85
C TYR A 248 9.99 -14.93 7.51
N ILE A 249 11.33 -14.96 7.41
CA ILE A 249 11.99 -15.47 6.20
C ILE A 249 11.67 -16.97 6.03
N ASP A 250 11.78 -17.73 7.10
CA ASP A 250 11.48 -19.16 7.10
C ASP A 250 10.00 -19.42 6.84
N LEU A 251 9.12 -18.73 7.54
CA LEU A 251 7.67 -18.80 7.36
C LEU A 251 7.25 -18.57 5.90
N LEU A 252 7.75 -17.50 5.26
CA LEU A 252 7.39 -17.19 3.87
C LEU A 252 8.00 -18.20 2.89
N ALA A 253 9.18 -18.74 3.18
CA ALA A 253 9.78 -19.80 2.38
C ALA A 253 8.96 -21.10 2.47
N ASP A 254 8.48 -21.48 3.66
CA ASP A 254 7.61 -22.66 3.87
C ASP A 254 6.26 -22.49 3.15
N ARG A 255 5.78 -21.26 2.99
CA ARG A 255 4.59 -20.91 2.19
C ARG A 255 4.86 -20.83 0.68
N GLY A 256 6.07 -21.20 0.22
CA GLY A 256 6.44 -21.30 -1.19
C GLY A 256 6.98 -20.01 -1.82
N LEU A 257 7.24 -18.94 -1.05
CA LEU A 257 7.89 -17.76 -1.59
C LEU A 257 9.40 -17.98 -1.78
N ASN A 258 9.97 -17.36 -2.81
CA ASN A 258 11.38 -17.49 -3.10
C ASN A 258 12.25 -16.84 -2.01
N ARG A 259 12.92 -17.65 -1.18
CA ARG A 259 13.77 -17.21 -0.07
C ARG A 259 14.81 -16.16 -0.48
N LYS A 260 15.33 -16.21 -1.72
CA LYS A 260 16.33 -15.23 -2.19
C LYS A 260 15.79 -13.81 -2.33
N ARG A 261 14.47 -13.67 -2.50
CA ARG A 261 13.80 -12.36 -2.56
C ARG A 261 13.43 -11.82 -1.19
N VAL A 262 13.44 -12.66 -0.14
CA VAL A 262 13.05 -12.28 1.21
C VAL A 262 14.27 -11.83 2.00
N LYS A 263 14.25 -10.60 2.52
CA LYS A 263 15.35 -9.97 3.24
C LYS A 263 14.85 -9.31 4.52
N LEU A 264 15.74 -9.12 5.48
CA LEU A 264 15.40 -8.42 6.72
C LEU A 264 15.15 -6.93 6.48
N PHE A 265 14.13 -6.40 7.14
CA PHE A 265 13.84 -4.99 7.31
C PHE A 265 14.05 -4.61 8.77
N LYS A 266 15.21 -4.06 9.09
CA LYS A 266 15.51 -3.58 10.45
C LYS A 266 14.81 -2.23 10.67
N ARG A 267 13.84 -2.22 11.58
CA ARG A 267 13.22 -0.96 12.04
C ARG A 267 14.18 -0.23 12.98
N GLY A 268 14.30 1.08 12.78
CA GLY A 268 14.96 1.95 13.73
C GLY A 268 14.04 2.29 14.91
N ILE A 269 14.64 2.67 16.04
CA ILE A 269 13.97 3.31 17.16
C ILE A 269 14.54 4.71 17.33
N ASP A 270 13.80 5.60 17.95
CA ASP A 270 14.30 6.92 18.30
C ASP A 270 15.14 6.84 19.59
N PRO A 271 16.50 6.91 19.49
CA PRO A 271 17.36 6.77 20.66
C PRO A 271 17.27 7.98 21.60
N LYS A 272 16.76 9.13 21.13
CA LYS A 272 16.52 10.30 21.99
C LYS A 272 15.28 10.13 22.83
N LEU A 273 14.26 9.46 22.31
CA LEU A 273 13.02 9.17 23.03
C LEU A 273 13.19 7.95 23.96
N PHE A 274 13.78 6.88 23.45
CA PHE A 274 13.99 5.61 24.16
C PHE A 274 15.44 5.48 24.65
N SER A 275 15.88 6.41 25.53
CA SER A 275 17.19 6.38 26.14
C SER A 275 17.11 5.82 27.56
N PRO A 276 18.02 4.90 27.97
CA PRO A 276 18.15 4.47 29.37
C PRO A 276 18.34 5.63 30.35
N ASP A 277 18.98 6.72 29.93
CA ASP A 277 19.21 7.92 30.74
C ASP A 277 17.93 8.64 31.15
N LYS A 278 16.81 8.36 30.44
CA LYS A 278 15.48 8.89 30.74
C LYS A 278 14.64 7.95 31.63
N ALA A 279 15.20 6.81 32.05
CA ALA A 279 14.47 5.87 32.87
C ALA A 279 14.22 6.46 34.26
N ASP A 280 12.98 6.65 34.64
CA ASP A 280 12.54 6.98 35.98
C ASP A 280 11.75 5.79 36.54
N PHE A 281 12.44 4.96 37.31
CA PHE A 281 11.87 3.77 37.92
C PHE A 281 10.76 4.06 38.93
N ALA A 282 10.72 5.26 39.49
CA ALA A 282 9.69 5.68 40.43
C ALA A 282 8.49 6.36 39.76
N TYR A 283 8.58 6.68 38.47
CA TYR A 283 7.56 7.46 37.75
C TYR A 283 6.17 6.82 37.84
N PHE A 284 6.05 5.54 37.50
CA PHE A 284 4.77 4.83 37.52
C PHE A 284 4.23 4.67 38.95
N GLN A 285 5.09 4.36 39.89
CA GLN A 285 4.72 4.24 41.31
C GLN A 285 4.11 5.55 41.82
N LYS A 286 4.78 6.69 41.56
CA LYS A 286 4.29 8.02 41.96
C LYS A 286 3.03 8.45 41.21
N LYS A 287 2.97 8.22 39.91
CA LYS A 287 1.89 8.72 39.04
C LYS A 287 0.58 7.95 39.19
N TYR A 288 0.68 6.65 39.42
CA TYR A 288 -0.47 5.73 39.42
C TYR A 288 -0.67 5.00 40.76
N ASP A 289 0.03 5.42 41.81
CA ASP A 289 -0.05 4.84 43.14
C ASP A 289 0.17 3.31 43.16
N ILE A 290 1.17 2.85 42.37
CA ILE A 290 1.49 1.44 42.23
C ILE A 290 2.40 1.02 43.38
N PRO A 291 2.10 -0.07 44.14
CA PRO A 291 2.93 -0.50 45.27
C PRO A 291 4.32 -0.94 44.84
N GLU A 292 5.28 -0.87 45.75
CA GLU A 292 6.61 -1.42 45.53
C GLU A 292 6.54 -2.94 45.31
N GLY A 293 7.28 -3.44 44.30
CA GLY A 293 7.33 -4.86 43.99
C GLY A 293 7.67 -5.10 42.50
N VAL A 294 7.52 -6.34 42.07
CA VAL A 294 7.63 -6.71 40.65
C VAL A 294 6.37 -6.32 39.93
N ASN A 295 6.46 -5.32 39.09
CA ASN A 295 5.32 -4.79 38.31
C ASN A 295 5.42 -5.29 36.85
N LEU A 296 4.39 -5.97 36.39
CA LEU A 296 4.23 -6.37 34.98
C LEU A 296 3.45 -5.27 34.26
N VAL A 297 4.07 -4.63 33.28
CA VAL A 297 3.45 -3.55 32.50
C VAL A 297 3.19 -4.04 31.07
N TYR A 298 1.95 -3.92 30.62
CA TYR A 298 1.58 -4.11 29.24
C TYR A 298 1.37 -2.75 28.58
N THR A 299 2.12 -2.48 27.51
CA THR A 299 1.94 -1.28 26.68
C THR A 299 1.54 -1.70 25.30
N GLY A 300 0.31 -1.46 24.93
CA GLY A 300 -0.20 -1.86 23.62
C GLY A 300 -1.70 -1.65 23.48
N ARG A 301 -2.19 -1.90 22.27
CA ARG A 301 -3.60 -1.88 21.98
C ARG A 301 -4.28 -3.12 22.57
N ILE A 302 -5.41 -2.93 23.25
CA ILE A 302 -6.28 -4.03 23.68
C ILE A 302 -7.33 -4.22 22.59
N SER A 303 -7.17 -5.27 21.78
CA SER A 303 -8.09 -5.61 20.71
C SER A 303 -8.19 -7.14 20.55
N ARG A 304 -9.08 -7.60 19.69
CA ARG A 304 -9.24 -9.04 19.41
C ARG A 304 -8.22 -9.57 18.39
N ASP A 305 -7.51 -8.67 17.74
CA ASP A 305 -6.48 -8.93 16.72
C ASP A 305 -5.07 -8.93 17.28
#